data_abc89a51d8feb4fe9f1510a4693f9f5b
#
_entry.id   abc89a51d8feb4fe9f1510a4693f9f5b
#
_cell.length_a   1.000
_cell.length_b   1.000
_cell.length_c   1.000
_cell.angle_alpha   90.00
_cell.angle_beta   90.00
_cell.angle_gamma   90.00
#
_symmetry.space_group_name_H-M   'P 1'
#
loop_
_entity.id
_entity.type
_entity.pdbx_description
1 polymer ?
#
loop_
_entity_poly.entity_id
_entity_poly.type
_entity_poly.pdbx_seq_one_letter_code
_entity_poly.pdbx_strand_id
1 'polypeptide(L)'
;AQFYQGSQLSFGKNRVQYNDFYWTFYRFKNYDVYNYVGGKELATYVAEQAQNEMDAMERTLDYRSSSRFQIVVFNKLSDLKQTNIGLELDDQTYNIGGMTKVIGNKVLIYFDGNHQHLQEQIRAGMARALLEQLFYGGNIRERLQASILLNLPQWYTQGLVTYLSKGWTSEDDNKLRDYIMTEKKPVLNKLIERDEIFAGQSLWHYIITTYGEASLSNLVYMTRINRSLESGFVFVLGVRLKQLSAD
;
A
#
# COMPACT_ATOMS: atom_id res chain seq x y z
N ALA A 1 24.10 6.39 -2.28
CA ALA A 1 23.16 6.09 -1.21
C ALA A 1 22.62 4.68 -1.42
N GLN A 2 22.81 3.81 -0.44
CA GLN A 2 22.27 2.46 -0.49
C GLN A 2 20.87 2.50 0.11
N PHE A 3 19.88 2.09 -0.65
CA PHE A 3 18.48 2.11 -0.24
C PHE A 3 18.01 0.83 0.45
N TYR A 4 18.85 -0.18 0.55
CA TYR A 4 18.54 -1.34 1.35
C TYR A 4 18.96 -1.12 2.80
N GLN A 5 18.12 -1.49 3.73
CA GLN A 5 18.40 -1.34 5.16
C GLN A 5 19.25 -2.51 5.65
N GLY A 6 20.50 -2.62 5.15
CA GLY A 6 21.46 -3.52 5.73
C GLY A 6 21.06 -5.00 5.80
N SER A 7 20.01 -5.41 5.12
CA SER A 7 19.59 -6.80 5.03
C SER A 7 20.57 -7.56 4.12
N GLN A 8 21.79 -7.75 4.63
CA GLN A 8 22.65 -8.78 4.08
C GLN A 8 22.06 -10.13 4.51
N LEU A 9 21.55 -10.82 3.52
CA LEU A 9 21.15 -12.21 3.71
C LEU A 9 22.39 -13.08 3.89
N SER A 10 22.20 -14.27 4.43
CA SER A 10 23.27 -15.25 4.53
C SER A 10 23.96 -15.50 3.19
N PHE A 11 25.22 -15.91 3.23
CA PHE A 11 26.02 -16.17 2.03
C PHE A 11 25.26 -17.00 0.98
N GLY A 12 25.33 -16.59 -0.27
CA GLY A 12 24.65 -17.23 -1.39
C GLY A 12 23.17 -16.84 -1.62
N LYS A 13 22.56 -16.08 -0.70
CA LYS A 13 21.16 -15.63 -0.83
C LYS A 13 21.01 -14.19 -1.30
N ASN A 14 22.10 -13.45 -1.38
CA ASN A 14 22.08 -12.07 -1.85
C ASN A 14 21.93 -12.03 -3.37
N ARG A 15 21.13 -11.07 -3.85
CA ARG A 15 21.11 -10.74 -5.28
C ARG A 15 22.39 -10.03 -5.66
N VAL A 16 22.84 -10.24 -6.91
CA VAL A 16 24.02 -9.60 -7.44
C VAL A 16 23.62 -8.27 -8.08
N GLN A 17 24.28 -7.20 -7.68
CA GLN A 17 24.18 -5.91 -8.35
C GLN A 17 25.19 -5.89 -9.51
N TYR A 18 24.67 -5.80 -10.73
CA TYR A 18 25.50 -5.78 -11.96
C TYR A 18 25.79 -4.36 -12.44
N ASN A 19 24.99 -3.38 -12.01
CA ASN A 19 25.12 -1.99 -12.42
C ASN A 19 25.42 -1.10 -11.22
N ASP A 20 26.26 -0.09 -11.45
CA ASP A 20 26.46 1.00 -10.50
C ASP A 20 25.36 2.02 -10.69
N PHE A 21 24.60 2.26 -9.62
CA PHE A 21 23.56 3.26 -9.60
C PHE A 21 24.09 4.56 -8.98
N TYR A 22 24.38 5.56 -9.80
CA TYR A 22 24.75 6.90 -9.34
C TYR A 22 23.50 7.69 -9.03
N TRP A 23 23.06 7.60 -7.77
CA TRP A 23 21.82 8.17 -7.31
C TRP A 23 21.91 9.69 -7.17
N THR A 24 20.91 10.37 -7.71
CA THR A 24 20.61 11.79 -7.50
C THR A 24 19.18 11.92 -6.99
N PHE A 25 18.80 13.09 -6.46
CA PHE A 25 17.44 13.30 -6.00
C PHE A 25 16.95 14.72 -6.19
N TYR A 26 15.63 14.85 -6.32
CA TYR A 26 14.91 16.11 -6.26
C TYR A 26 14.24 16.21 -4.91
N ARG A 27 14.37 17.37 -4.25
CA ARG A 27 13.77 17.62 -2.94
C ARG A 27 12.51 18.46 -3.07
N PHE A 28 11.41 17.94 -2.51
CA PHE A 28 10.13 18.61 -2.37
C PHE A 28 9.80 18.84 -0.88
N LYS A 29 8.66 19.48 -0.60
CA LYS A 29 8.27 19.82 0.78
C LYS A 29 8.16 18.58 1.69
N ASN A 30 7.46 17.55 1.23
CA ASN A 30 7.11 16.37 2.03
C ASN A 30 7.79 15.08 1.57
N TYR A 31 8.51 15.09 0.45
CA TYR A 31 9.17 13.92 -0.11
C TYR A 31 10.42 14.28 -0.91
N ASP A 32 11.27 13.29 -1.11
CA ASP A 32 12.42 13.34 -2.02
C ASP A 32 12.22 12.25 -3.09
N VAL A 33 12.50 12.57 -4.36
CA VAL A 33 12.42 11.63 -5.48
C VAL A 33 13.82 11.28 -5.93
N TYR A 34 14.23 10.04 -5.71
CA TYR A 34 15.55 9.52 -6.08
C TYR A 34 15.50 8.87 -7.45
N ASN A 35 16.51 9.17 -8.26
CA ASN A 35 16.71 8.58 -9.58
C ASN A 35 18.20 8.37 -9.85
N TYR A 36 18.52 7.66 -10.91
CA TYR A 36 19.90 7.45 -11.39
C TYR A 36 19.99 7.74 -12.88
N VAL A 37 21.18 7.60 -13.46
CA VAL A 37 21.47 7.93 -14.87
C VAL A 37 20.39 7.36 -15.80
N GLY A 38 19.89 8.23 -16.70
CA GLY A 38 18.79 7.92 -17.63
C GLY A 38 17.38 8.01 -17.04
N GLY A 39 17.23 8.27 -15.72
CA GLY A 39 15.91 8.30 -15.04
C GLY A 39 15.38 9.72 -14.77
N LYS A 40 16.01 10.78 -15.29
CA LYS A 40 15.63 12.16 -14.96
C LYS A 40 14.20 12.52 -15.36
N GLU A 41 13.80 12.21 -16.57
CA GLU A 41 12.46 12.49 -17.10
C GLU A 41 11.39 11.70 -16.34
N LEU A 42 11.67 10.42 -16.09
CA LEU A 42 10.81 9.56 -15.30
C LEU A 42 10.64 10.09 -13.87
N ALA A 43 11.72 10.54 -13.23
CA ALA A 43 11.68 11.12 -11.89
C ALA A 43 10.89 12.42 -11.84
N THR A 44 10.97 13.26 -12.88
CA THR A 44 10.15 14.47 -12.99
C THR A 44 8.67 14.13 -13.08
N TYR A 45 8.32 13.17 -13.93
CA TYR A 45 6.95 12.67 -14.03
C TYR A 45 6.44 12.12 -12.69
N VAL A 46 7.26 11.27 -12.03
CA VAL A 46 6.91 10.72 -10.72
C VAL A 46 6.71 11.84 -9.68
N ALA A 47 7.55 12.87 -9.71
CA ALA A 47 7.43 13.99 -8.77
C ALA A 47 6.12 14.76 -8.94
N GLU A 48 5.72 15.02 -10.18
CA GLU A 48 4.46 15.68 -10.49
C GLU A 48 3.24 14.86 -10.07
N GLN A 49 3.25 13.56 -10.40
CA GLN A 49 2.18 12.65 -9.98
C GLN A 49 2.13 12.52 -8.45
N ALA A 50 3.29 12.40 -7.82
CA ALA A 50 3.40 12.28 -6.37
C ALA A 50 2.79 13.47 -5.62
N GLN A 51 2.91 14.69 -6.15
CA GLN A 51 2.32 15.87 -5.52
C GLN A 51 0.78 15.79 -5.54
N ASN A 52 0.22 15.45 -6.68
CA ASN A 52 -1.23 15.35 -6.85
C ASN A 52 -1.82 14.21 -5.97
N GLU A 53 -1.16 13.06 -5.99
CA GLU A 53 -1.61 11.89 -5.26
C GLU A 53 -1.45 12.06 -3.73
N MET A 54 -0.40 12.74 -3.27
CA MET A 54 -0.22 13.04 -1.85
C MET A 54 -1.38 13.87 -1.32
N ASP A 55 -1.69 14.98 -2.00
CA ASP A 55 -2.76 15.89 -1.58
C ASP A 55 -4.12 15.17 -1.60
N ALA A 56 -4.35 14.28 -2.56
CA ALA A 56 -5.56 13.47 -2.64
C ALA A 56 -5.65 12.46 -1.48
N MET A 57 -4.58 11.71 -1.23
CA MET A 57 -4.54 10.70 -0.16
C MET A 57 -4.65 11.32 1.24
N GLU A 58 -3.97 12.46 1.48
CA GLU A 58 -4.08 13.18 2.75
C GLU A 58 -5.52 13.63 3.03
N ARG A 59 -6.25 14.07 1.99
CA ARG A 59 -7.67 14.41 2.13
C ARG A 59 -8.55 13.20 2.37
N THR A 60 -8.34 12.12 1.61
CA THR A 60 -9.16 10.89 1.73
C THR A 60 -8.98 10.22 3.08
N LEU A 61 -7.76 10.20 3.62
CA LEU A 61 -7.46 9.61 4.92
C LEU A 61 -7.69 10.57 6.10
N ASP A 62 -7.99 11.85 5.82
CA ASP A 62 -8.02 12.93 6.82
C ASP A 62 -6.76 12.90 7.73
N TYR A 63 -5.60 12.69 7.09
CA TYR A 63 -4.33 12.54 7.78
C TYR A 63 -3.21 13.20 7.00
N ARG A 64 -2.44 14.05 7.66
CA ARG A 64 -1.24 14.67 7.07
C ARG A 64 0.01 13.92 7.46
N SER A 65 0.87 13.70 6.47
CA SER A 65 2.16 13.07 6.72
C SER A 65 2.97 13.81 7.77
N SER A 66 3.43 13.08 8.77
CA SER A 66 4.28 13.61 9.84
C SER A 66 5.78 13.48 9.53
N SER A 67 6.15 12.73 8.50
CA SER A 67 7.54 12.49 8.12
C SER A 67 7.72 12.53 6.60
N ARG A 68 8.94 12.92 6.18
CA ARG A 68 9.31 12.98 4.78
C ARG A 68 9.44 11.58 4.18
N PHE A 69 8.84 11.39 3.00
CA PHE A 69 9.01 10.17 2.21
C PHE A 69 10.20 10.23 1.27
N GLN A 70 10.70 9.07 0.92
CA GLN A 70 11.69 8.89 -0.13
C GLN A 70 11.09 7.99 -1.22
N ILE A 71 10.87 8.55 -2.41
CA ILE A 71 10.39 7.79 -3.56
C ILE A 71 11.63 7.41 -4.37
N VAL A 72 11.91 6.12 -4.45
CA VAL A 72 13.07 5.57 -5.15
C VAL A 72 12.58 4.98 -6.46
N VAL A 73 12.95 5.62 -7.57
CA VAL A 73 12.47 5.29 -8.92
C VAL A 73 13.52 4.46 -9.65
N PHE A 74 13.15 3.26 -10.01
CA PHE A 74 13.94 2.39 -10.87
C PHE A 74 13.46 2.51 -12.32
N ASN A 75 14.40 2.70 -13.25
CA ASN A 75 14.06 2.85 -14.67
C ASN A 75 13.43 1.59 -15.27
N LYS A 76 13.66 0.42 -14.64
CA LYS A 76 13.07 -0.87 -15.02
C LYS A 76 13.06 -1.87 -13.87
N LEU A 77 12.18 -2.87 -13.97
CA LEU A 77 12.05 -3.93 -12.95
C LEU A 77 13.36 -4.71 -12.73
N SER A 78 14.15 -4.96 -13.78
CA SER A 78 15.42 -5.67 -13.66
C SER A 78 16.45 -4.94 -12.81
N ASP A 79 16.38 -3.61 -12.73
CA ASP A 79 17.26 -2.82 -11.87
C ASP A 79 16.82 -2.93 -10.40
N LEU A 80 15.52 -2.87 -10.12
CA LEU A 80 14.98 -3.16 -8.78
C LEU A 80 15.37 -4.56 -8.30
N LYS A 81 15.32 -5.56 -9.19
CA LYS A 81 15.70 -6.95 -8.90
C LYS A 81 17.20 -7.16 -8.65
N GLN A 82 18.06 -6.18 -8.87
CA GLN A 82 19.47 -6.22 -8.46
C GLN A 82 19.66 -5.85 -6.97
N THR A 83 18.61 -5.43 -6.29
CA THR A 83 18.64 -5.13 -4.85
C THR A 83 18.12 -6.32 -4.05
N ASN A 84 18.51 -6.42 -2.77
CA ASN A 84 17.94 -7.41 -1.85
C ASN A 84 16.54 -7.05 -1.36
N ILE A 85 15.99 -5.95 -1.85
CA ILE A 85 14.66 -5.51 -1.49
C ILE A 85 13.69 -6.62 -1.88
N GLY A 86 13.05 -7.17 -0.86
CA GLY A 86 12.04 -8.16 -1.04
C GLY A 86 12.43 -9.61 -0.93
N LEU A 87 13.66 -9.92 -0.69
CA LEU A 87 14.09 -11.30 -0.51
C LEU A 87 13.77 -11.89 0.87
N GLU A 88 13.68 -11.06 1.90
CA GLU A 88 13.45 -11.54 3.28
C GLU A 88 12.02 -11.96 3.56
N LEU A 89 11.10 -11.46 2.79
CA LEU A 89 9.73 -11.89 2.83
C LEU A 89 9.57 -12.89 1.69
N ASP A 90 9.24 -14.10 2.00
CA ASP A 90 8.79 -15.14 1.03
C ASP A 90 7.47 -14.70 0.35
N ASP A 91 7.33 -13.43 0.22
CA ASP A 91 6.19 -12.68 -0.22
C ASP A 91 6.25 -12.60 -1.73
N GLN A 92 5.73 -13.65 -2.38
CA GLN A 92 5.48 -13.65 -3.81
C GLN A 92 4.49 -12.54 -4.26
N THR A 93 3.95 -11.78 -3.31
CA THR A 93 3.11 -10.60 -3.53
C THR A 93 3.88 -9.39 -4.07
N TYR A 94 5.17 -9.59 -4.39
CA TYR A 94 5.94 -8.61 -5.12
C TYR A 94 5.34 -8.36 -6.49
N ASN A 95 4.68 -7.24 -6.60
CA ASN A 95 4.24 -6.69 -7.88
C ASN A 95 3.26 -7.55 -8.69
N ILE A 96 2.47 -8.39 -8.07
CA ILE A 96 1.23 -8.82 -8.70
C ILE A 96 0.33 -7.59 -8.75
N GLY A 97 0.31 -6.93 -9.89
CA GLY A 97 -0.48 -5.72 -10.11
C GLY A 97 0.19 -4.39 -9.73
N GLY A 98 1.53 -4.32 -9.73
CA GLY A 98 2.24 -3.05 -9.54
C GLY A 98 2.30 -2.56 -8.10
N MET A 99 2.14 -3.44 -7.12
CA MET A 99 2.21 -3.04 -5.72
C MET A 99 3.62 -2.67 -5.31
N THR A 100 3.77 -1.46 -4.89
CA THR A 100 4.99 -0.85 -4.43
C THR A 100 5.37 -1.35 -3.06
N LYS A 101 6.64 -1.70 -2.86
CA LYS A 101 7.14 -1.97 -1.52
C LYS A 101 7.45 -0.68 -0.79
N VAL A 102 6.95 -0.57 0.43
CA VAL A 102 7.34 0.48 1.36
C VAL A 102 8.23 -0.11 2.44
N ILE A 103 9.39 0.47 2.64
CA ILE A 103 10.35 0.09 3.69
C ILE A 103 10.62 1.33 4.54
N GLY A 104 10.04 1.37 5.72
CA GLY A 104 10.09 2.55 6.55
C GLY A 104 9.36 3.72 5.88
N ASN A 105 10.10 4.77 5.52
CA ASN A 105 9.60 5.91 4.76
C ASN A 105 9.97 5.88 3.27
N LYS A 106 10.44 4.74 2.74
CA LYS A 106 10.89 4.59 1.36
C LYS A 106 9.85 3.84 0.54
N VAL A 107 9.38 4.50 -0.51
CA VAL A 107 8.49 3.96 -1.53
C VAL A 107 9.34 3.58 -2.75
N LEU A 108 9.38 2.29 -3.07
CA LEU A 108 10.19 1.78 -4.17
C LEU A 108 9.30 1.43 -5.34
N ILE A 109 9.52 2.09 -6.46
CA ILE A 109 8.73 1.93 -7.69
C ILE A 109 9.64 1.68 -8.88
N TYR A 110 9.11 1.06 -9.91
CA TYR A 110 9.81 0.85 -11.16
C TYR A 110 8.92 1.16 -12.37
N PHE A 111 9.53 1.46 -13.49
CA PHE A 111 8.83 1.66 -14.75
C PHE A 111 8.94 0.40 -15.62
N ASP A 112 7.82 -0.05 -16.14
CA ASP A 112 7.70 -1.21 -17.04
C ASP A 112 7.25 -0.83 -18.45
N GLY A 113 7.23 0.49 -18.76
CA GLY A 113 6.71 1.03 -20.01
C GLY A 113 5.24 1.44 -19.93
N ASN A 114 4.55 1.16 -18.82
CA ASN A 114 3.14 1.50 -18.61
C ASN A 114 2.98 2.60 -17.56
N HIS A 115 2.53 3.79 -17.99
CA HIS A 115 2.30 4.92 -17.08
C HIS A 115 1.15 4.70 -16.11
N GLN A 116 0.13 3.95 -16.50
CA GLN A 116 -0.98 3.60 -15.59
C GLN A 116 -0.48 2.74 -14.43
N HIS A 117 0.31 1.70 -14.71
CA HIS A 117 0.94 0.89 -13.67
C HIS A 117 1.85 1.72 -12.75
N LEU A 118 2.59 2.67 -13.33
CA LEU A 118 3.44 3.56 -12.54
C LEU A 118 2.61 4.45 -11.60
N GLN A 119 1.49 5.01 -12.08
CA GLN A 119 0.57 5.79 -11.25
C GLN A 119 -0.04 4.93 -10.12
N GLU A 120 -0.46 3.71 -10.42
CA GLU A 120 -0.95 2.77 -9.42
C GLU A 120 0.11 2.48 -8.35
N GLN A 121 1.37 2.29 -8.75
CA GLN A 121 2.49 2.12 -7.82
C GLN A 121 2.70 3.36 -6.93
N ILE A 122 2.63 4.56 -7.49
CA ILE A 122 2.76 5.80 -6.73
C ILE A 122 1.64 5.91 -5.70
N ARG A 123 0.38 5.71 -6.10
CA ARG A 123 -0.79 5.74 -5.20
C ARG A 123 -0.69 4.69 -4.11
N ALA A 124 -0.39 3.44 -4.47
CA ALA A 124 -0.25 2.35 -3.52
C ALA A 124 0.86 2.63 -2.49
N GLY A 125 2.00 3.12 -2.96
CA GLY A 125 3.12 3.46 -2.09
C GLY A 125 2.80 4.57 -1.10
N MET A 126 2.13 5.62 -1.56
CA MET A 126 1.71 6.73 -0.71
C MET A 126 0.62 6.33 0.29
N ALA A 127 -0.42 5.64 -0.18
CA ALA A 127 -1.47 5.13 0.68
C ALA A 127 -0.88 4.26 1.79
N ARG A 128 0.00 3.32 1.44
CA ARG A 128 0.66 2.44 2.41
C ARG A 128 1.51 3.21 3.41
N ALA A 129 2.34 4.14 2.93
CA ALA A 129 3.21 4.92 3.81
C ALA A 129 2.42 5.82 4.77
N LEU A 130 1.31 6.43 4.31
CA LEU A 130 0.41 7.21 5.16
C LEU A 130 -0.31 6.33 6.18
N LEU A 131 -0.83 5.18 5.78
CA LEU A 131 -1.49 4.23 6.67
C LEU A 131 -0.52 3.67 7.73
N GLU A 132 0.72 3.35 7.35
CA GLU A 132 1.74 2.94 8.32
C GLU A 132 2.05 4.03 9.35
N GLN A 133 2.17 5.30 8.93
CA GLN A 133 2.34 6.41 9.85
C GLN A 133 1.10 6.61 10.72
N LEU A 134 -0.08 6.50 10.15
CA LEU A 134 -1.34 6.69 10.86
C LEU A 134 -1.53 5.59 11.91
N PHE A 135 -1.35 4.32 11.59
CA PHE A 135 -1.56 3.22 12.53
C PHE A 135 -0.43 3.06 13.55
N TYR A 136 0.82 3.22 13.12
CA TYR A 136 2.00 2.84 13.90
C TYR A 136 2.90 4.02 14.31
N GLY A 137 2.57 5.23 13.87
CA GLY A 137 3.36 6.42 14.17
C GLY A 137 4.54 6.67 13.22
N GLY A 138 5.13 7.86 13.31
CA GLY A 138 6.16 8.33 12.38
C GLY A 138 7.58 7.86 12.71
N ASN A 139 7.86 7.42 13.95
CA ASN A 139 9.20 7.01 14.36
C ASN A 139 9.31 5.52 14.71
N ILE A 140 10.54 4.98 14.69
CA ILE A 140 10.80 3.54 14.88
C ILE A 140 10.30 3.03 16.23
N ARG A 141 10.44 3.84 17.30
CA ARG A 141 10.02 3.45 18.65
C ARG A 141 8.50 3.33 18.76
N GLU A 142 7.79 4.31 18.21
CA GLU A 142 6.32 4.26 18.14
C GLU A 142 5.83 3.08 17.32
N ARG A 143 6.47 2.80 16.19
CA ARG A 143 6.14 1.65 15.33
C ARG A 143 6.28 0.32 16.07
N LEU A 144 7.39 0.10 16.76
CA LEU A 144 7.61 -1.12 17.54
C LEU A 144 6.56 -1.29 18.65
N GLN A 145 6.24 -0.23 19.36
CA GLN A 145 5.22 -0.29 20.41
C GLN A 145 3.81 -0.49 19.85
N ALA A 146 3.47 0.19 18.77
CA ALA A 146 2.14 0.10 18.18
C ALA A 146 1.90 -1.23 17.45
N SER A 147 2.91 -1.80 16.77
CA SER A 147 2.78 -3.09 16.07
C SER A 147 2.52 -4.27 17.01
N ILE A 148 2.99 -4.19 18.25
CA ILE A 148 2.68 -5.20 19.28
C ILE A 148 1.21 -5.11 19.73
N LEU A 149 0.65 -3.90 19.72
CA LEU A 149 -0.68 -3.62 20.26
C LEU A 149 -1.80 -3.63 19.20
N LEU A 150 -1.44 -3.46 17.94
CA LEU A 150 -2.38 -3.38 16.82
C LEU A 150 -1.91 -4.28 15.68
N ASN A 151 -2.41 -5.51 15.66
CA ASN A 151 -2.19 -6.44 14.55
C ASN A 151 -3.40 -6.40 13.61
N LEU A 152 -3.24 -5.73 12.48
CA LEU A 152 -4.29 -5.61 11.48
C LEU A 152 -4.13 -6.70 10.40
N PRO A 153 -5.22 -7.39 10.02
CA PRO A 153 -5.17 -8.39 8.97
C PRO A 153 -4.87 -7.76 7.60
N GLN A 154 -4.28 -8.52 6.71
CA GLN A 154 -3.89 -8.04 5.38
C GLN A 154 -5.09 -7.62 4.54
N TRP A 155 -6.22 -8.33 4.63
CA TRP A 155 -7.43 -7.92 3.91
C TRP A 155 -7.85 -6.48 4.27
N TYR A 156 -7.69 -6.06 5.51
CA TYR A 156 -8.03 -4.70 5.93
C TYR A 156 -7.05 -3.67 5.38
N THR A 157 -5.76 -3.88 5.61
CA THR A 157 -4.71 -2.91 5.24
C THR A 157 -4.38 -2.93 3.75
N GLN A 158 -4.10 -4.11 3.17
CA GLN A 158 -3.78 -4.25 1.75
C GLN A 158 -5.00 -4.07 0.86
N GLY A 159 -6.18 -4.53 1.31
CA GLY A 159 -7.44 -4.27 0.62
C GLY A 159 -7.73 -2.77 0.50
N LEU A 160 -7.48 -1.99 1.57
CA LEU A 160 -7.60 -0.54 1.53
C LEU A 160 -6.58 0.09 0.58
N VAL A 161 -5.31 -0.31 0.65
CA VAL A 161 -4.27 0.19 -0.27
C VAL A 161 -4.66 -0.10 -1.73
N THR A 162 -5.17 -1.29 -2.01
CA THR A 162 -5.61 -1.66 -3.36
C THR A 162 -6.79 -0.81 -3.82
N TYR A 163 -7.78 -0.62 -2.95
CA TYR A 163 -8.92 0.25 -3.24
C TYR A 163 -8.49 1.70 -3.51
N LEU A 164 -7.61 2.27 -2.68
CA LEU A 164 -7.11 3.63 -2.85
C LEU A 164 -6.25 3.81 -4.11
N SER A 165 -5.52 2.78 -4.53
CA SER A 165 -4.62 2.86 -5.69
C SER A 165 -5.31 2.61 -7.03
N LYS A 166 -6.26 1.68 -7.09
CA LYS A 166 -6.94 1.23 -8.32
C LYS A 166 -8.41 1.63 -8.38
N GLY A 167 -9.02 1.91 -7.23
CA GLY A 167 -10.46 2.07 -7.11
C GLY A 167 -11.20 0.74 -7.21
N TRP A 168 -12.39 0.80 -7.79
CA TRP A 168 -13.23 -0.35 -8.11
C TRP A 168 -13.60 -0.31 -9.59
N THR A 169 -13.34 -1.37 -10.31
CA THR A 169 -13.51 -1.45 -11.77
C THR A 169 -14.63 -2.43 -12.15
N SER A 170 -15.07 -2.37 -13.41
CA SER A 170 -15.99 -3.37 -13.96
C SER A 170 -15.41 -4.78 -13.99
N GLU A 171 -14.08 -4.92 -14.03
CA GLU A 171 -13.41 -6.21 -13.92
C GLU A 171 -13.54 -6.77 -12.49
N ASP A 172 -13.38 -5.92 -11.48
CA ASP A 172 -13.59 -6.29 -10.08
C ASP A 172 -15.04 -6.69 -9.82
N ASP A 173 -16.00 -5.96 -10.40
CA ASP A 173 -17.43 -6.32 -10.37
C ASP A 173 -17.69 -7.71 -10.97
N ASN A 174 -17.12 -8.00 -12.13
CA ASN A 174 -17.29 -9.29 -12.78
C ASN A 174 -16.64 -10.42 -11.95
N LYS A 175 -15.47 -10.17 -11.36
CA LYS A 175 -14.78 -11.12 -10.48
C LYS A 175 -15.60 -11.42 -9.23
N LEU A 176 -16.19 -10.39 -8.60
CA LEU A 176 -17.05 -10.57 -7.43
C LEU A 176 -18.33 -11.30 -7.78
N ARG A 177 -18.95 -10.96 -8.91
CA ARG A 177 -20.17 -11.63 -9.41
C ARG A 177 -19.90 -13.10 -9.71
N ASP A 178 -18.80 -13.43 -10.36
CA ASP A 178 -18.39 -14.81 -10.62
C ASP A 178 -18.25 -15.61 -9.33
N TYR A 179 -17.58 -15.02 -8.32
CA TYR A 179 -17.48 -15.63 -6.99
C TYR A 179 -18.86 -15.91 -6.37
N ILE A 180 -19.76 -14.93 -6.38
CA ILE A 180 -21.11 -15.06 -5.79
C ILE A 180 -21.91 -16.14 -6.52
N MET A 181 -21.81 -16.23 -7.85
CA MET A 181 -22.55 -17.20 -8.65
C MET A 181 -22.01 -18.63 -8.58
N THR A 182 -20.71 -18.78 -8.39
CA THR A 182 -20.07 -20.10 -8.38
C THR A 182 -19.94 -20.71 -6.99
N GLU A 183 -19.92 -19.89 -5.95
CA GLU A 183 -19.77 -20.37 -4.57
C GLU A 183 -21.13 -20.77 -3.97
N LYS A 184 -21.21 -21.97 -3.40
CA LYS A 184 -22.47 -22.47 -2.78
C LYS A 184 -22.98 -21.60 -1.63
N LYS A 185 -22.06 -20.99 -0.88
CA LYS A 185 -22.35 -20.04 0.20
C LYS A 185 -21.31 -18.92 0.11
N PRO A 186 -21.61 -17.89 -0.68
CA PRO A 186 -20.72 -16.75 -0.82
C PRO A 186 -20.75 -15.94 0.49
N VAL A 187 -19.66 -16.01 1.23
CA VAL A 187 -19.45 -15.23 2.46
C VAL A 187 -18.04 -14.65 2.45
N LEU A 188 -17.89 -13.48 3.06
CA LEU A 188 -16.61 -12.75 3.07
C LEU A 188 -15.44 -13.62 3.56
N ASN A 189 -15.62 -14.42 4.60
CA ASN A 189 -14.54 -15.26 5.12
C ASN A 189 -13.97 -16.24 4.08
N LYS A 190 -14.81 -16.84 3.25
CA LYS A 190 -14.35 -17.71 2.16
C LYS A 190 -13.65 -16.94 1.05
N LEU A 191 -14.10 -15.73 0.78
CA LEU A 191 -13.42 -14.87 -0.18
C LEU A 191 -12.05 -14.47 0.36
N ILE A 192 -11.92 -14.18 1.65
CA ILE A 192 -10.64 -13.91 2.32
C ILE A 192 -9.70 -15.13 2.20
N GLU A 193 -10.19 -16.34 2.43
CA GLU A 193 -9.39 -17.58 2.27
C GLU A 193 -8.91 -17.79 0.83
N ARG A 194 -9.70 -17.38 -0.16
CA ARG A 194 -9.38 -17.52 -1.59
C ARG A 194 -8.49 -16.41 -2.13
N ASP A 195 -8.79 -15.16 -1.78
CA ASP A 195 -8.10 -13.96 -2.23
C ASP A 195 -8.30 -12.84 -1.19
N GLU A 196 -7.42 -12.83 -0.20
CA GLU A 196 -7.52 -11.94 0.96
C GLU A 196 -7.53 -10.46 0.57
N ILE A 197 -6.71 -10.07 -0.41
CA ILE A 197 -6.58 -8.66 -0.84
C ILE A 197 -7.84 -8.22 -1.59
N PHE A 198 -8.33 -9.03 -2.50
CA PHE A 198 -9.55 -8.74 -3.25
C PHE A 198 -10.78 -8.70 -2.34
N ALA A 199 -10.87 -9.62 -1.37
CA ALA A 199 -11.92 -9.59 -0.35
C ALA A 199 -11.92 -8.27 0.43
N GLY A 200 -10.74 -7.80 0.82
CA GLY A 200 -10.58 -6.51 1.48
C GLY A 200 -10.95 -5.33 0.59
N GLN A 201 -10.52 -5.32 -0.67
CA GLN A 201 -10.88 -4.29 -1.64
C GLN A 201 -12.40 -4.23 -1.85
N SER A 202 -13.06 -5.37 -2.00
CA SER A 202 -14.52 -5.46 -2.17
C SER A 202 -15.26 -4.96 -0.94
N LEU A 203 -14.78 -5.29 0.26
CA LEU A 203 -15.38 -4.79 1.51
C LEU A 203 -15.24 -3.28 1.65
N TRP A 204 -14.08 -2.72 1.34
CA TRP A 204 -13.87 -1.27 1.35
C TRP A 204 -14.76 -0.56 0.33
N HIS A 205 -14.90 -1.12 -0.86
CA HIS A 205 -15.83 -0.61 -1.87
C HIS A 205 -17.27 -0.60 -1.34
N TYR A 206 -17.73 -1.71 -0.76
CA TYR A 206 -19.06 -1.82 -0.14
C TYR A 206 -19.26 -0.78 0.98
N ILE A 207 -18.29 -0.63 1.88
CA ILE A 207 -18.38 0.34 2.98
C ILE A 207 -18.55 1.76 2.45
N ILE A 208 -17.72 2.15 1.50
CA ILE A 208 -17.73 3.51 0.96
C ILE A 208 -18.99 3.80 0.17
N THR A 209 -19.48 2.84 -0.61
CA THR A 209 -20.71 3.01 -1.39
C THR A 209 -21.96 3.00 -0.53
N THR A 210 -21.96 2.26 0.58
CA THR A 210 -23.12 2.12 1.46
C THR A 210 -23.17 3.19 2.56
N TYR A 211 -22.01 3.51 3.15
CA TYR A 211 -21.92 4.41 4.32
C TYR A 211 -21.30 5.77 3.99
N GLY A 212 -20.85 5.98 2.75
CA GLY A 212 -20.26 7.22 2.27
C GLY A 212 -18.74 7.30 2.47
N GLU A 213 -18.10 8.22 1.73
CA GLU A 213 -16.63 8.36 1.69
C GLU A 213 -16.01 8.66 3.06
N ALA A 214 -16.67 9.44 3.91
CA ALA A 214 -16.18 9.76 5.25
C ALA A 214 -16.06 8.53 6.17
N SER A 215 -16.75 7.43 5.87
CA SER A 215 -16.64 6.19 6.63
C SER A 215 -15.23 5.60 6.59
N LEU A 216 -14.48 5.82 5.51
CA LEU A 216 -13.13 5.33 5.34
C LEU A 216 -12.17 5.94 6.37
N SER A 217 -12.03 7.26 6.38
CA SER A 217 -11.15 7.96 7.32
C SER A 217 -11.56 7.73 8.77
N ASN A 218 -12.87 7.75 9.06
CA ASN A 218 -13.40 7.48 10.39
C ASN A 218 -13.08 6.06 10.87
N LEU A 219 -13.25 5.03 10.02
CA LEU A 219 -12.91 3.65 10.37
C LEU A 219 -11.42 3.49 10.67
N VAL A 220 -10.56 4.03 9.82
CA VAL A 220 -9.11 3.99 10.01
C VAL A 220 -8.73 4.69 11.32
N TYR A 221 -9.28 5.87 11.58
CA TYR A 221 -9.04 6.64 12.80
C TYR A 221 -9.51 5.88 14.05
N MET A 222 -10.76 5.39 14.07
CA MET A 222 -11.32 4.69 15.23
C MET A 222 -10.65 3.35 15.48
N THR A 223 -10.24 2.62 14.44
CA THR A 223 -9.43 1.41 14.57
C THR A 223 -8.11 1.69 15.28
N ARG A 224 -7.43 2.78 14.91
CA ARG A 224 -6.20 3.23 15.57
C ARG A 224 -6.42 3.57 17.04
N ILE A 225 -7.42 4.42 17.34
CA ILE A 225 -7.67 4.91 18.70
C ILE A 225 -8.05 3.77 19.65
N ASN A 226 -8.96 2.91 19.21
CA ASN A 226 -9.43 1.78 20.03
C ASN A 226 -8.47 0.58 19.98
N ARG A 227 -7.46 0.59 19.12
CA ARG A 227 -6.56 -0.55 18.87
C ARG A 227 -7.32 -1.84 18.58
N SER A 228 -8.45 -1.73 17.93
CA SER A 228 -9.38 -2.81 17.66
C SER A 228 -10.17 -2.53 16.39
N LEU A 229 -10.07 -3.46 15.45
CA LEU A 229 -10.83 -3.44 14.22
C LEU A 229 -12.34 -3.48 14.51
N GLU A 230 -12.76 -4.46 15.31
CA GLU A 230 -14.18 -4.66 15.66
C GLU A 230 -14.80 -3.42 16.30
N SER A 231 -14.06 -2.78 17.22
CA SER A 231 -14.51 -1.52 17.82
C SER A 231 -14.66 -0.40 16.79
N GLY A 232 -13.74 -0.30 15.83
CA GLY A 232 -13.84 0.67 14.73
C GLY A 232 -15.14 0.48 13.94
N PHE A 233 -15.45 -0.76 13.55
CA PHE A 233 -16.68 -1.07 12.80
C PHE A 233 -17.94 -0.73 13.59
N VAL A 234 -18.02 -1.12 14.85
CA VAL A 234 -19.17 -0.83 15.71
C VAL A 234 -19.37 0.67 15.91
N PHE A 235 -18.30 1.43 16.16
CA PHE A 235 -18.39 2.86 16.36
C PHE A 235 -18.78 3.65 15.12
N VAL A 236 -18.25 3.27 13.96
CA VAL A 236 -18.44 4.05 12.72
C VAL A 236 -19.67 3.59 11.94
N LEU A 237 -19.86 2.28 11.82
CA LEU A 237 -20.92 1.70 10.98
C LEU A 237 -22.14 1.24 11.79
N GLY A 238 -22.02 1.14 13.13
CA GLY A 238 -23.08 0.64 13.99
C GLY A 238 -23.29 -0.89 13.91
N VAL A 239 -22.43 -1.60 13.16
CA VAL A 239 -22.54 -3.05 12.94
C VAL A 239 -21.23 -3.75 13.23
N ARG A 240 -21.31 -5.01 13.65
CA ARG A 240 -20.12 -5.84 13.83
C ARG A 240 -19.64 -6.37 12.48
N LEU A 241 -18.33 -6.57 12.35
CA LEU A 241 -17.73 -7.15 11.15
C LEU A 241 -18.40 -8.48 10.73
N LYS A 242 -18.73 -9.31 11.72
CA LYS A 242 -19.42 -10.60 11.48
C LYS A 242 -20.82 -10.42 10.87
N GLN A 243 -21.52 -9.35 11.18
CA GLN A 243 -22.82 -9.05 10.58
C GLN A 243 -22.66 -8.58 9.14
N LEU A 244 -21.70 -7.67 8.88
CA LEU A 244 -21.35 -7.24 7.53
C LEU A 244 -20.92 -8.38 6.60
N SER A 245 -20.34 -9.45 7.15
CA SER A 245 -19.89 -10.60 6.36
C SER A 245 -20.99 -11.61 6.06
N ALA A 246 -22.18 -11.45 6.63
CA ALA A 246 -23.33 -12.36 6.48
C ALA A 246 -24.38 -11.82 5.51
N ASP A 247 -24.39 -10.52 5.28
CA ASP A 247 -25.22 -9.80 4.31
C ASP A 247 -24.55 -9.77 2.92
#